data_6003905676d7b80672b1040f6c25c621
#
_entry.id   6003905676d7b80672b1040f6c25c621
#
_cell.length_a   1.000
_cell.length_b   1.000
_cell.length_c   1.000
_cell.angle_alpha   90.00
_cell.angle_beta   90.00
_cell.angle_gamma   90.00
#
_symmetry.space_group_name_H-M   'P 1'
#
loop_
_entity.id
_entity.type
_entity.pdbx_description
1 polymer ?
#
loop_
_entity_poly.entity_id
_entity_poly.type
_entity_poly.pdbx_seq_one_letter_code
_entity_poly.pdbx_strand_id
1 'polypeptide(L)'
;MASPRRFRVNAKNYFLTYPKCSLTKEEALSQLQTLETPTRKKFIKICRELHEDGSPHIHVLIQFEGKFQCKNNRFFDLVSPSRSAHFHPNIQGAKSASDVKKYIDKDGDVLEWGVFQIDGRSARGGQQTANDAYAQAINTGSKEDALKVLKELAPKDYVLQFHNLNTNLDRIFQPPSEVYVSPFSVSSFDRVPPELVDWVSSNVVCAAARPFRPISIVIEGDSRTGKTMWARCLGPHNYLCGHLDLNPKVYSNDAWYNVIDDVDPHYLKHFKEFMGAQRDWQSNTKYGKPVMIKGGIPTIFLCNKGPNSSYKEYLDEEKNAALKQWAIKNAVFITLEEPLYSGRENIAPPEEEEEHSQEAS
;
A
#
# COMPACT_ATOMS: atom_id res chain seq x y z
N MET A 1 -27.88 -45.41 -31.60
CA MET A 1 -26.77 -45.14 -30.68
C MET A 1 -26.42 -43.68 -30.75
N ALA A 2 -26.54 -42.91 -29.66
CA ALA A 2 -26.14 -41.51 -29.65
C ALA A 2 -24.61 -41.42 -29.82
N SER A 3 -24.14 -40.57 -30.76
CA SER A 3 -22.70 -40.37 -30.95
C SER A 3 -22.08 -39.80 -29.65
N PRO A 4 -20.86 -40.20 -29.27
CA PRO A 4 -20.22 -39.75 -28.05
C PRO A 4 -20.10 -38.22 -28.10
N ARG A 5 -20.54 -37.53 -27.03
CA ARG A 5 -20.42 -36.09 -26.93
C ARG A 5 -18.94 -35.70 -26.99
N ARG A 6 -18.54 -35.00 -28.06
CA ARG A 6 -17.18 -34.48 -28.19
C ARG A 6 -16.92 -33.48 -27.08
N PHE A 7 -15.76 -33.58 -26.42
CA PHE A 7 -15.30 -32.58 -25.41
C PHE A 7 -15.27 -31.20 -26.02
N ARG A 8 -15.88 -30.21 -25.31
CA ARG A 8 -15.94 -28.85 -25.77
C ARG A 8 -16.24 -27.90 -24.60
N VAL A 9 -15.30 -27.03 -24.27
CA VAL A 9 -15.50 -25.93 -23.28
C VAL A 9 -15.21 -24.59 -23.96
N ASN A 10 -16.16 -23.66 -23.90
CA ASN A 10 -15.98 -22.31 -24.45
C ASN A 10 -16.11 -21.30 -23.32
N ALA A 11 -15.00 -20.71 -22.89
CA ALA A 11 -14.93 -19.82 -21.75
C ALA A 11 -13.87 -18.73 -21.92
N LYS A 12 -14.00 -17.66 -21.16
CA LYS A 12 -12.95 -16.67 -20.91
C LYS A 12 -12.11 -17.05 -19.70
N ASN A 13 -12.76 -17.66 -18.71
CA ASN A 13 -12.13 -18.09 -17.48
C ASN A 13 -12.24 -19.61 -17.38
N TYR A 14 -11.15 -20.28 -17.10
CA TYR A 14 -11.08 -21.73 -16.94
C TYR A 14 -10.75 -22.06 -15.49
N PHE A 15 -11.50 -23.03 -14.94
CA PHE A 15 -11.21 -23.64 -13.66
C PHE A 15 -10.72 -25.07 -13.93
N LEU A 16 -9.51 -25.37 -13.46
CA LEU A 16 -8.85 -26.65 -13.69
C LEU A 16 -8.61 -27.34 -12.34
N THR A 17 -8.93 -28.64 -12.27
CA THR A 17 -8.63 -29.44 -11.07
C THR A 17 -7.78 -30.62 -11.49
N TYR A 18 -6.55 -30.70 -11.00
CA TYR A 18 -5.61 -31.80 -11.25
C TYR A 18 -5.61 -32.79 -10.08
N PRO A 19 -6.28 -33.91 -10.18
CA PRO A 19 -6.27 -34.92 -9.13
C PRO A 19 -4.91 -35.62 -9.05
N LYS A 20 -4.47 -35.95 -7.83
CA LYS A 20 -3.21 -36.68 -7.55
C LYS A 20 -1.99 -36.04 -8.24
N CYS A 21 -1.96 -34.72 -8.33
CA CYS A 21 -0.87 -34.00 -8.97
C CYS A 21 0.24 -33.72 -7.96
N SER A 22 1.41 -34.31 -8.19
CA SER A 22 2.58 -34.18 -7.32
C SER A 22 3.44 -32.94 -7.61
N LEU A 23 3.11 -32.16 -8.64
CA LEU A 23 3.84 -30.93 -8.98
C LEU A 23 3.76 -29.91 -7.84
N THR A 24 4.81 -29.08 -7.75
CA THR A 24 4.73 -27.86 -6.95
C THR A 24 3.88 -26.80 -7.67
N LYS A 25 3.46 -25.76 -6.95
CA LYS A 25 2.71 -24.65 -7.54
C LYS A 25 3.54 -23.91 -8.58
N GLU A 26 4.84 -23.75 -8.33
CA GLU A 26 5.81 -23.12 -9.19
C GLU A 26 6.01 -23.85 -10.50
N GLU A 27 6.14 -25.18 -10.45
CA GLU A 27 6.24 -26.05 -11.63
C GLU A 27 4.98 -25.99 -12.49
N ALA A 28 3.80 -26.06 -11.85
CA ALA A 28 2.52 -25.93 -12.53
C ALA A 28 2.35 -24.54 -13.16
N LEU A 29 2.70 -23.46 -12.43
CA LEU A 29 2.64 -22.11 -12.94
C LEU A 29 3.54 -21.92 -14.17
N SER A 30 4.79 -22.36 -14.10
CA SER A 30 5.75 -22.26 -15.20
C SER A 30 5.23 -22.91 -16.47
N GLN A 31 4.65 -24.12 -16.38
CA GLN A 31 4.10 -24.81 -17.54
C GLN A 31 2.85 -24.09 -18.08
N LEU A 32 1.96 -23.61 -17.21
CA LEU A 32 0.76 -22.87 -17.63
C LEU A 32 1.09 -21.51 -18.23
N GLN A 33 2.15 -20.85 -17.79
CA GLN A 33 2.62 -19.59 -18.37
C GLN A 33 3.16 -19.79 -19.79
N THR A 34 3.93 -20.85 -20.02
CA THR A 34 4.55 -21.15 -21.32
C THR A 34 3.58 -21.81 -22.30
N LEU A 35 2.46 -22.37 -21.83
CA LEU A 35 1.45 -23.00 -22.70
C LEU A 35 0.97 -22.01 -23.77
N GLU A 36 1.10 -22.37 -25.05
CA GLU A 36 0.55 -21.59 -26.16
C GLU A 36 -0.98 -21.62 -26.15
N THR A 37 -1.60 -20.45 -26.19
CA THR A 37 -3.06 -20.31 -26.07
C THR A 37 -3.59 -19.37 -27.16
N PRO A 38 -4.82 -19.59 -27.68
CA PRO A 38 -5.41 -18.78 -28.75
C PRO A 38 -5.63 -17.31 -28.37
N THR A 39 -5.62 -16.99 -27.06
CA THR A 39 -5.80 -15.63 -26.53
C THR A 39 -4.88 -15.44 -25.33
N ARG A 40 -4.49 -14.19 -25.08
CA ARG A 40 -3.53 -13.83 -24.03
C ARG A 40 -4.06 -14.17 -22.64
N LYS A 41 -3.22 -14.76 -21.80
CA LYS A 41 -3.48 -14.95 -20.38
C LYS A 41 -3.34 -13.62 -19.64
N LYS A 42 -4.25 -13.34 -18.75
CA LYS A 42 -4.25 -12.12 -17.90
C LYS A 42 -3.94 -12.43 -16.45
N PHE A 43 -4.39 -13.60 -15.98
CA PHE A 43 -4.23 -13.99 -14.57
C PHE A 43 -4.23 -15.51 -14.45
N ILE A 44 -3.38 -16.01 -13.58
CA ILE A 44 -3.33 -17.42 -13.15
C ILE A 44 -3.25 -17.45 -11.63
N LYS A 45 -4.11 -18.24 -10.99
CA LYS A 45 -4.07 -18.50 -9.54
C LYS A 45 -4.07 -20.00 -9.30
N ILE A 46 -3.18 -20.44 -8.44
CA ILE A 46 -2.96 -21.86 -8.13
C ILE A 46 -3.00 -22.06 -6.63
N CYS A 47 -3.70 -23.07 -6.15
CA CYS A 47 -3.49 -23.62 -4.81
C CYS A 47 -3.18 -25.12 -4.90
N ARG A 48 -2.50 -25.63 -3.89
CA ARG A 48 -2.23 -27.04 -3.70
C ARG A 48 -2.85 -27.48 -2.40
N GLU A 49 -3.69 -28.49 -2.47
CA GLU A 49 -4.41 -29.05 -1.33
C GLU A 49 -4.06 -30.53 -1.18
N LEU A 50 -4.31 -31.08 0.02
CA LEU A 50 -4.22 -32.50 0.29
C LEU A 50 -5.63 -33.04 0.51
N HIS A 51 -5.96 -34.17 -0.13
CA HIS A 51 -7.16 -34.92 0.19
C HIS A 51 -7.06 -35.61 1.56
N GLU A 52 -8.16 -36.07 2.09
CA GLU A 52 -8.20 -36.81 3.36
C GLU A 52 -7.29 -38.06 3.34
N ASP A 53 -7.03 -38.64 2.17
CA ASP A 53 -6.10 -39.76 1.95
C ASP A 53 -4.63 -39.31 1.82
N GLY A 54 -4.34 -38.03 1.98
CA GLY A 54 -3.01 -37.42 1.86
C GLY A 54 -2.55 -37.22 0.40
N SER A 55 -3.36 -37.58 -0.62
CA SER A 55 -2.98 -37.35 -2.01
C SER A 55 -3.05 -35.88 -2.39
N PRO A 56 -2.01 -35.31 -3.05
CA PRO A 56 -2.02 -33.89 -3.46
C PRO A 56 -2.92 -33.69 -4.68
N HIS A 57 -3.62 -32.54 -4.68
CA HIS A 57 -4.31 -32.05 -5.87
C HIS A 57 -4.08 -30.54 -6.04
N ILE A 58 -4.22 -30.08 -7.27
CA ILE A 58 -4.00 -28.69 -7.62
C ILE A 58 -5.27 -28.11 -8.24
N HIS A 59 -5.71 -26.96 -7.72
CA HIS A 59 -6.74 -26.13 -8.32
C HIS A 59 -6.12 -24.91 -9.01
N VAL A 60 -6.60 -24.61 -10.21
CA VAL A 60 -6.10 -23.49 -11.00
C VAL A 60 -7.26 -22.67 -11.57
N LEU A 61 -7.22 -21.39 -11.39
CA LEU A 61 -8.03 -20.42 -12.14
C LEU A 61 -7.16 -19.73 -13.18
N ILE A 62 -7.55 -19.78 -14.45
CA ILE A 62 -6.89 -19.03 -15.53
C ILE A 62 -7.90 -18.09 -16.14
N GLN A 63 -7.55 -16.79 -16.21
CA GLN A 63 -8.31 -15.78 -16.94
C GLN A 63 -7.59 -15.39 -18.22
N PHE A 64 -8.36 -15.30 -19.29
CA PHE A 64 -7.89 -14.91 -20.62
C PHE A 64 -8.48 -13.55 -21.03
N GLU A 65 -7.84 -12.89 -21.98
CA GLU A 65 -8.32 -11.62 -22.56
C GLU A 65 -9.65 -11.80 -23.27
N GLY A 66 -9.83 -12.88 -24.00
CA GLY A 66 -11.04 -13.23 -24.75
C GLY A 66 -11.50 -14.66 -24.50
N LYS A 67 -12.74 -14.97 -24.91
CA LYS A 67 -13.25 -16.33 -24.91
C LYS A 67 -12.58 -17.14 -26.02
N PHE A 68 -12.23 -18.38 -25.71
CA PHE A 68 -11.87 -19.35 -26.75
C PHE A 68 -12.51 -20.71 -26.45
N GLN A 69 -12.50 -21.55 -27.47
CA GLN A 69 -13.09 -22.87 -27.40
C GLN A 69 -12.00 -23.92 -27.28
N CYS A 70 -11.93 -24.58 -26.13
CA CYS A 70 -11.09 -25.74 -25.90
C CYS A 70 -11.83 -26.99 -26.39
N LYS A 71 -11.31 -27.63 -27.43
CA LYS A 71 -11.84 -28.88 -28.04
C LYS A 71 -10.96 -30.09 -27.68
N ASN A 72 -9.75 -29.87 -27.22
CA ASN A 72 -8.81 -30.90 -26.81
C ASN A 72 -8.86 -31.03 -25.29
N ASN A 73 -9.30 -32.17 -24.78
CA ASN A 73 -9.36 -32.41 -23.34
C ASN A 73 -7.97 -32.49 -22.68
N ARG A 74 -6.90 -32.67 -23.45
CA ARG A 74 -5.51 -32.67 -23.00
C ARG A 74 -4.81 -31.33 -23.16
N PHE A 75 -5.54 -30.30 -23.51
CA PHE A 75 -4.96 -28.98 -23.79
C PHE A 75 -4.19 -28.38 -22.59
N PHE A 76 -4.66 -28.67 -21.38
CA PHE A 76 -4.04 -28.17 -20.14
C PHE A 76 -3.28 -29.28 -19.39
N ASP A 77 -2.91 -30.40 -20.05
CA ASP A 77 -2.12 -31.44 -19.39
C ASP A 77 -0.78 -30.87 -18.89
N LEU A 78 -0.41 -31.22 -17.65
CA LEU A 78 0.89 -30.90 -17.08
C LEU A 78 1.77 -32.16 -17.06
N VAL A 79 3.07 -31.97 -17.11
CA VAL A 79 4.06 -33.03 -17.19
C VAL A 79 4.98 -32.98 -15.97
N SER A 80 5.28 -34.15 -15.36
CA SER A 80 6.26 -34.20 -14.29
C SER A 80 7.66 -33.77 -14.78
N PRO A 81 8.54 -33.27 -13.92
CA PRO A 81 9.90 -32.87 -14.31
C PRO A 81 10.70 -34.01 -14.94
N SER A 82 10.48 -35.24 -14.48
CA SER A 82 11.07 -36.46 -15.03
C SER A 82 10.41 -36.93 -16.32
N ARG A 83 9.33 -36.25 -16.77
CA ARG A 83 8.47 -36.66 -17.90
C ARG A 83 7.86 -38.06 -17.78
N SER A 84 7.88 -38.66 -16.58
CA SER A 84 7.37 -39.98 -16.30
C SER A 84 5.86 -40.03 -16.07
N ALA A 85 5.25 -38.88 -15.76
CA ALA A 85 3.81 -38.78 -15.51
C ALA A 85 3.22 -37.55 -16.18
N HIS A 86 1.98 -37.69 -16.67
CA HIS A 86 1.15 -36.60 -17.19
C HIS A 86 -0.05 -36.43 -16.27
N PHE A 87 -0.30 -35.17 -15.86
CA PHE A 87 -1.44 -34.82 -15.01
C PHE A 87 -2.53 -34.20 -15.86
N HIS A 88 -3.64 -34.88 -15.96
CA HIS A 88 -4.79 -34.46 -16.76
C HIS A 88 -5.84 -33.79 -15.88
N PRO A 89 -6.23 -32.53 -16.17
CA PRO A 89 -7.19 -31.81 -15.34
C PRO A 89 -8.65 -32.08 -15.71
N ASN A 90 -9.53 -31.98 -14.75
CA ASN A 90 -10.92 -31.66 -15.03
C ASN A 90 -11.01 -30.19 -15.48
N ILE A 91 -11.53 -29.97 -16.70
CA ILE A 91 -11.57 -28.64 -17.32
C ILE A 91 -13.00 -28.11 -17.28
N GLN A 92 -13.20 -27.00 -16.61
CA GLN A 92 -14.50 -26.31 -16.50
C GLN A 92 -14.38 -24.84 -16.90
N GLY A 93 -15.46 -24.32 -17.53
CA GLY A 93 -15.59 -22.87 -17.72
C GLY A 93 -16.13 -22.23 -16.44
N ALA A 94 -15.36 -21.32 -15.84
CA ALA A 94 -15.79 -20.57 -14.67
C ALA A 94 -16.81 -19.50 -15.06
N LYS A 95 -18.04 -19.62 -14.55
CA LYS A 95 -19.11 -18.62 -14.76
C LYS A 95 -18.88 -17.36 -13.92
N SER A 96 -18.30 -17.50 -12.75
CA SER A 96 -17.88 -16.41 -11.85
C SER A 96 -16.42 -16.65 -11.46
N ALA A 97 -15.54 -15.84 -12.01
CA ALA A 97 -14.11 -15.92 -11.68
C ALA A 97 -13.86 -15.50 -10.22
N SER A 98 -14.66 -14.56 -9.69
CA SER A 98 -14.56 -14.11 -8.30
C SER A 98 -14.92 -15.19 -7.28
N ASP A 99 -15.94 -16.00 -7.58
CA ASP A 99 -16.33 -17.11 -6.69
C ASP A 99 -15.29 -18.23 -6.71
N VAL A 100 -14.76 -18.55 -7.90
CA VAL A 100 -13.67 -19.54 -8.03
C VAL A 100 -12.40 -19.05 -7.34
N LYS A 101 -12.09 -17.74 -7.46
CA LYS A 101 -10.95 -17.14 -6.75
C LYS A 101 -11.09 -17.31 -5.24
N LYS A 102 -12.26 -16.98 -4.68
CA LYS A 102 -12.55 -17.18 -3.25
C LYS A 102 -12.46 -18.64 -2.81
N TYR A 103 -12.92 -19.55 -3.67
CA TYR A 103 -12.83 -20.99 -3.39
C TYR A 103 -11.36 -21.44 -3.28
N ILE A 104 -10.50 -20.99 -4.19
CA ILE A 104 -9.07 -21.30 -4.19
C ILE A 104 -8.34 -20.64 -2.99
N ASP A 105 -8.86 -19.51 -2.46
CA ASP A 105 -8.28 -18.81 -1.30
C ASP A 105 -8.53 -19.51 0.05
N LYS A 106 -9.40 -20.51 0.09
CA LYS A 106 -9.91 -21.10 1.33
C LYS A 106 -8.81 -21.63 2.27
N ASP A 107 -7.78 -22.25 1.71
CA ASP A 107 -6.72 -22.89 2.50
C ASP A 107 -5.43 -22.03 2.62
N GLY A 108 -5.43 -20.83 2.07
CA GLY A 108 -4.39 -19.80 2.29
C GLY A 108 -3.04 -20.02 1.57
N ASP A 109 -2.72 -21.22 1.08
CA ASP A 109 -1.48 -21.51 0.37
C ASP A 109 -1.64 -21.38 -1.15
N VAL A 110 -1.55 -20.15 -1.64
CA VAL A 110 -1.80 -19.79 -3.04
C VAL A 110 -0.60 -19.17 -3.72
N LEU A 111 -0.52 -19.32 -5.06
CA LEU A 111 0.43 -18.63 -5.93
C LEU A 111 -0.35 -17.91 -7.04
N GLU A 112 -0.04 -16.62 -7.27
CA GLU A 112 -0.70 -15.81 -8.28
C GLU A 112 0.30 -15.28 -9.31
N TRP A 113 -0.17 -15.12 -10.55
CA TRP A 113 0.55 -14.44 -11.62
C TRP A 113 -0.40 -13.58 -12.45
N GLY A 114 0.05 -12.39 -12.82
CA GLY A 114 -0.73 -11.43 -13.61
C GLY A 114 -1.70 -10.61 -12.76
N VAL A 115 -2.69 -10.00 -13.41
CA VAL A 115 -3.68 -9.13 -12.75
C VAL A 115 -5.06 -9.73 -12.88
N PHE A 116 -5.72 -9.97 -11.73
CA PHE A 116 -7.07 -10.50 -11.69
C PHE A 116 -8.05 -9.54 -12.36
N GLN A 117 -8.83 -10.06 -13.31
CA GLN A 117 -9.86 -9.31 -14.03
C GLN A 117 -11.21 -9.50 -13.38
N ILE A 118 -11.83 -8.42 -12.94
CA ILE A 118 -13.19 -8.43 -12.40
C ILE A 118 -14.16 -8.58 -13.59
N ASP A 119 -15.02 -9.60 -13.56
CA ASP A 119 -16.04 -9.81 -14.57
C ASP A 119 -17.33 -9.07 -14.19
N GLY A 120 -17.88 -8.30 -15.12
CA GLY A 120 -19.26 -7.81 -15.03
C GLY A 120 -20.24 -8.99 -15.10
N ARG A 121 -21.33 -8.95 -14.36
CA ARG A 121 -22.41 -9.93 -14.51
C ARG A 121 -23.07 -9.71 -15.86
N SER A 122 -22.92 -10.63 -16.79
CA SER A 122 -23.66 -10.60 -18.06
C SER A 122 -25.14 -10.63 -17.79
N ALA A 123 -25.84 -9.56 -18.10
CA ALA A 123 -27.29 -9.59 -18.18
C ALA A 123 -27.69 -10.54 -19.33
N ARG A 124 -28.69 -11.39 -19.13
CA ARG A 124 -29.29 -12.21 -20.19
C ARG A 124 -29.83 -11.25 -21.24
N GLY A 125 -29.21 -11.18 -22.42
CA GLY A 125 -29.76 -10.40 -23.51
C GLY A 125 -28.84 -9.47 -24.29
N GLY A 126 -27.54 -9.69 -24.35
CA GLY A 126 -26.68 -9.11 -25.40
C GLY A 126 -26.40 -7.60 -25.37
N GLN A 127 -27.04 -6.83 -24.52
CA GLN A 127 -26.75 -5.43 -24.29
C GLN A 127 -25.68 -5.27 -23.21
N GLN A 128 -24.67 -4.48 -23.49
CA GLN A 128 -23.65 -4.11 -22.53
C GLN A 128 -24.29 -3.32 -21.40
N THR A 129 -24.21 -3.84 -20.18
CA THR A 129 -24.79 -3.19 -19.00
C THR A 129 -23.82 -2.18 -18.41
N ALA A 130 -24.32 -1.26 -17.58
CA ALA A 130 -23.46 -0.37 -16.80
C ALA A 130 -22.45 -1.16 -15.95
N ASN A 131 -22.80 -2.35 -15.45
CA ASN A 131 -21.89 -3.22 -14.72
C ASN A 131 -20.73 -3.73 -15.58
N ASP A 132 -20.95 -4.01 -16.86
CA ASP A 132 -19.89 -4.41 -17.77
C ASP A 132 -18.93 -3.25 -18.04
N ALA A 133 -19.47 -2.03 -18.18
CA ALA A 133 -18.69 -0.81 -18.31
C ALA A 133 -17.82 -0.55 -17.06
N TYR A 134 -18.40 -0.70 -15.88
CA TYR A 134 -17.66 -0.57 -14.61
C TYR A 134 -16.57 -1.64 -14.46
N ALA A 135 -16.89 -2.90 -14.82
CA ALA A 135 -15.91 -3.98 -14.79
C ALA A 135 -14.74 -3.71 -15.76
N GLN A 136 -15.03 -3.20 -16.95
CA GLN A 136 -13.98 -2.81 -17.90
C GLN A 136 -13.15 -1.64 -17.36
N ALA A 137 -13.78 -0.62 -16.79
CA ALA A 137 -13.11 0.54 -16.22
C ALA A 137 -12.14 0.13 -15.09
N ILE A 138 -12.58 -0.74 -14.17
CA ILE A 138 -11.73 -1.21 -13.07
C ILE A 138 -10.54 -2.06 -13.57
N ASN A 139 -10.69 -2.72 -14.71
CA ASN A 139 -9.66 -3.56 -15.32
C ASN A 139 -8.68 -2.78 -16.22
N THR A 140 -8.79 -1.45 -16.29
CA THR A 140 -7.78 -0.60 -16.94
C THR A 140 -6.56 -0.42 -16.02
N GLY A 141 -5.46 0.05 -16.57
CA GLY A 141 -4.24 0.28 -15.79
C GLY A 141 -4.20 1.64 -15.09
N SER A 142 -5.13 2.55 -15.40
CA SER A 142 -5.12 3.92 -14.91
C SER A 142 -6.52 4.49 -14.71
N LYS A 143 -6.60 5.53 -13.87
CA LYS A 143 -7.83 6.30 -13.67
C LYS A 143 -8.31 6.97 -14.96
N GLU A 144 -7.38 7.52 -15.73
CA GLU A 144 -7.65 8.21 -16.99
C GLU A 144 -8.31 7.27 -18.00
N ASP A 145 -7.81 6.06 -18.13
CA ASP A 145 -8.38 5.06 -19.02
C ASP A 145 -9.72 4.52 -18.52
N ALA A 146 -9.85 4.38 -17.21
CA ALA A 146 -11.13 4.04 -16.59
C ALA A 146 -12.22 5.08 -16.88
N LEU A 147 -11.88 6.36 -16.78
CA LEU A 147 -12.80 7.46 -17.09
C LEU A 147 -13.17 7.49 -18.58
N LYS A 148 -12.23 7.19 -19.52
CA LYS A 148 -12.53 7.05 -20.95
C LYS A 148 -13.55 5.94 -21.19
N VAL A 149 -13.32 4.75 -20.62
CA VAL A 149 -14.23 3.61 -20.72
C VAL A 149 -15.62 3.97 -20.21
N LEU A 150 -15.73 4.61 -19.04
CA LEU A 150 -17.02 5.01 -18.47
C LEU A 150 -17.71 6.09 -19.29
N LYS A 151 -16.99 7.03 -19.87
CA LYS A 151 -17.53 8.05 -20.76
C LYS A 151 -18.16 7.43 -22.00
N GLU A 152 -17.54 6.39 -22.57
CA GLU A 152 -18.01 5.71 -23.78
C GLU A 152 -19.16 4.73 -23.51
N LEU A 153 -19.04 3.92 -22.46
CA LEU A 153 -19.92 2.78 -22.24
C LEU A 153 -21.01 3.03 -21.20
N ALA A 154 -20.85 4.03 -20.32
CA ALA A 154 -21.83 4.44 -19.30
C ALA A 154 -21.98 5.98 -19.27
N PRO A 155 -22.28 6.65 -20.39
CA PRO A 155 -22.27 8.11 -20.48
C PRO A 155 -23.25 8.79 -19.54
N LYS A 156 -24.37 8.16 -19.23
CA LYS A 156 -25.35 8.67 -18.27
C LYS A 156 -24.74 8.78 -16.86
N ASP A 157 -24.10 7.71 -16.39
CA ASP A 157 -23.50 7.68 -15.05
C ASP A 157 -22.25 8.57 -15.00
N TYR A 158 -21.49 8.64 -16.09
CA TYR A 158 -20.37 9.55 -16.24
C TYR A 158 -20.80 11.01 -16.03
N VAL A 159 -21.92 11.44 -16.59
CA VAL A 159 -22.43 12.81 -16.44
C VAL A 159 -23.04 13.06 -15.07
N LEU A 160 -23.91 12.14 -14.60
CA LEU A 160 -24.69 12.36 -13.39
C LEU A 160 -23.92 12.11 -12.10
N GLN A 161 -22.89 11.26 -12.15
CA GLN A 161 -22.15 10.81 -10.97
C GLN A 161 -20.62 11.07 -11.07
N PHE A 162 -20.23 12.00 -11.93
CA PHE A 162 -18.81 12.24 -12.23
C PHE A 162 -17.95 12.43 -10.97
N HIS A 163 -18.42 13.25 -10.01
CA HIS A 163 -17.68 13.50 -8.76
C HIS A 163 -17.44 12.20 -7.97
N ASN A 164 -18.46 11.38 -7.81
CA ASN A 164 -18.35 10.11 -7.08
C ASN A 164 -17.46 9.11 -7.83
N LEU A 165 -17.62 9.02 -9.16
CA LEU A 165 -16.80 8.16 -10.01
C LEU A 165 -15.32 8.58 -9.92
N ASN A 166 -15.04 9.86 -10.08
CA ASN A 166 -13.70 10.42 -10.00
C ASN A 166 -13.04 10.11 -8.64
N THR A 167 -13.75 10.37 -7.54
CA THR A 167 -13.25 10.09 -6.19
C THR A 167 -13.03 8.59 -5.92
N ASN A 168 -13.93 7.74 -6.43
CA ASN A 168 -13.77 6.29 -6.25
C ASN A 168 -12.61 5.74 -7.09
N LEU A 169 -12.44 6.22 -8.32
CA LEU A 169 -11.33 5.82 -9.17
C LEU A 169 -9.98 6.31 -8.61
N ASP A 170 -9.92 7.49 -7.99
CA ASP A 170 -8.74 7.94 -7.23
C ASP A 170 -8.32 6.93 -6.16
N ARG A 171 -9.30 6.32 -5.49
CA ARG A 171 -9.03 5.31 -4.47
C ARG A 171 -8.62 3.95 -5.05
N ILE A 172 -9.20 3.57 -6.19
CA ILE A 172 -8.94 2.29 -6.85
C ILE A 172 -7.56 2.28 -7.51
N PHE A 173 -7.20 3.37 -8.18
CA PHE A 173 -5.94 3.50 -8.92
C PHE A 173 -4.88 4.31 -8.18
N GLN A 174 -5.09 4.54 -6.87
CA GLN A 174 -4.09 5.24 -6.07
C GLN A 174 -2.79 4.41 -6.08
N PRO A 175 -1.67 4.98 -6.56
CA PRO A 175 -0.37 4.33 -6.40
C PRO A 175 -0.12 4.13 -4.89
N PRO A 176 0.60 3.09 -4.50
CA PRO A 176 1.08 2.99 -3.12
C PRO A 176 1.74 4.33 -2.77
N SER A 177 1.45 4.86 -1.58
CA SER A 177 2.05 6.13 -1.14
C SER A 177 3.57 5.97 -1.24
N GLU A 178 4.23 6.86 -1.97
CA GLU A 178 5.67 6.86 -2.05
C GLU A 178 6.24 6.99 -0.64
N VAL A 179 6.99 5.99 -0.25
CA VAL A 179 7.69 6.03 1.04
C VAL A 179 8.74 7.12 0.93
N TYR A 180 8.67 8.12 1.81
CA TYR A 180 9.70 9.15 1.85
C TYR A 180 11.07 8.52 2.05
N VAL A 181 11.97 8.78 1.12
CA VAL A 181 13.39 8.41 1.21
C VAL A 181 14.16 9.67 1.54
N SER A 182 14.85 9.68 2.68
CA SER A 182 15.69 10.83 3.04
C SER A 182 16.88 10.92 2.08
N PRO A 183 17.17 12.11 1.54
CA PRO A 183 18.40 12.33 0.77
C PRO A 183 19.67 12.30 1.63
N PHE A 184 19.52 12.30 2.95
CA PHE A 184 20.63 12.28 3.91
C PHE A 184 20.57 11.05 4.79
N SER A 185 21.73 10.45 5.07
CA SER A 185 21.84 9.42 6.10
C SER A 185 21.96 10.05 7.49
N VAL A 186 21.68 9.27 8.54
CA VAL A 186 21.87 9.73 9.93
C VAL A 186 23.34 10.15 10.18
N SER A 187 24.30 9.49 9.54
CA SER A 187 25.73 9.81 9.66
C SER A 187 26.14 11.15 9.04
N SER A 188 25.25 11.77 8.23
CA SER A 188 25.49 13.13 7.71
C SER A 188 25.39 14.22 8.79
N PHE A 189 24.88 13.87 9.97
CA PHE A 189 24.69 14.79 11.11
C PHE A 189 25.70 14.45 12.20
N ASP A 190 26.87 15.05 12.13
CA ASP A 190 28.04 14.77 12.99
C ASP A 190 28.07 15.60 14.29
N ARG A 191 27.12 16.52 14.49
CA ARG A 191 27.01 17.38 15.68
C ARG A 191 25.68 17.21 16.43
N VAL A 192 25.14 16.00 16.39
CA VAL A 192 23.89 15.72 17.11
C VAL A 192 24.18 15.65 18.62
N PRO A 193 23.49 16.46 19.45
CA PRO A 193 23.64 16.39 20.90
C PRO A 193 23.35 14.98 21.45
N PRO A 194 24.11 14.51 22.46
CA PRO A 194 23.90 13.20 23.06
C PRO A 194 22.46 12.96 23.51
N GLU A 195 21.79 13.96 24.03
CA GLU A 195 20.39 13.90 24.50
C GLU A 195 19.43 13.54 23.36
N LEU A 196 19.69 14.02 22.14
CA LEU A 196 18.91 13.63 20.95
C LEU A 196 19.17 12.17 20.55
N VAL A 197 20.42 11.74 20.63
CA VAL A 197 20.81 10.34 20.32
C VAL A 197 20.13 9.38 21.32
N ASP A 198 20.18 9.70 22.60
CA ASP A 198 19.56 8.89 23.67
C ASP A 198 18.03 8.86 23.52
N TRP A 199 17.42 9.98 23.17
CA TRP A 199 15.99 10.04 22.93
C TRP A 199 15.59 9.17 21.72
N VAL A 200 16.34 9.24 20.61
CA VAL A 200 16.10 8.43 19.43
C VAL A 200 16.19 6.93 19.76
N SER A 201 17.25 6.51 20.42
CA SER A 201 17.46 5.12 20.78
C SER A 201 16.34 4.53 21.63
N SER A 202 15.70 5.37 22.46
CA SER A 202 14.67 4.96 23.40
C SER A 202 13.24 5.04 22.81
N ASN A 203 12.99 5.92 21.84
CA ASN A 203 11.64 6.27 21.41
C ASN A 203 11.38 6.02 19.91
N VAL A 204 12.41 6.08 19.05
CA VAL A 204 12.27 5.85 17.60
C VAL A 204 12.50 4.39 17.29
N VAL A 205 11.49 3.58 17.56
CA VAL A 205 11.52 2.13 17.36
C VAL A 205 10.25 1.67 16.64
N CYS A 206 10.31 0.49 16.01
CA CYS A 206 9.13 -0.09 15.37
C CYS A 206 7.98 -0.31 16.38
N ALA A 207 6.75 -0.40 15.87
CA ALA A 207 5.56 -0.50 16.71
C ALA A 207 5.61 -1.64 17.74
N ALA A 208 6.25 -2.78 17.40
CA ALA A 208 6.36 -3.94 18.27
C ALA A 208 7.30 -3.72 19.47
N ALA A 209 8.35 -2.91 19.31
CA ALA A 209 9.35 -2.63 20.35
C ALA A 209 9.05 -1.33 21.13
N ARG A 210 8.00 -0.60 20.76
CA ARG A 210 7.68 0.73 21.31
C ARG A 210 7.21 0.63 22.76
N PRO A 211 7.69 1.51 23.66
CA PRO A 211 7.14 1.63 25.01
C PRO A 211 5.63 1.89 24.98
N PHE A 212 4.91 1.45 26.01
CA PHE A 212 3.47 1.67 26.07
C PHE A 212 3.11 3.16 25.93
N ARG A 213 3.90 4.02 26.54
CA ARG A 213 3.75 5.48 26.47
C ARG A 213 5.12 6.13 26.22
N PRO A 214 5.54 6.31 24.97
CA PRO A 214 6.81 6.94 24.65
C PRO A 214 6.78 8.44 25.01
N ILE A 215 7.94 9.02 25.14
CA ILE A 215 8.14 10.46 25.45
C ILE A 215 8.39 11.19 24.12
N SER A 216 7.69 12.30 23.91
CA SER A 216 7.92 13.18 22.76
C SER A 216 9.10 14.11 22.99
N ILE A 217 9.51 14.86 21.97
CA ILE A 217 10.60 15.81 22.05
C ILE A 217 10.27 17.11 21.29
N VAL A 218 10.66 18.22 21.86
CA VAL A 218 10.60 19.54 21.23
C VAL A 218 12.03 20.01 20.96
N ILE A 219 12.33 20.27 19.70
CA ILE A 219 13.64 20.76 19.24
C ILE A 219 13.45 22.17 18.71
N GLU A 220 13.91 23.12 19.48
CA GLU A 220 13.91 24.54 19.14
C GLU A 220 15.30 24.97 18.65
N GLY A 221 15.37 25.83 17.65
CA GLY A 221 16.65 26.36 17.16
C GLY A 221 16.42 27.19 15.91
N ASP A 222 17.45 27.90 15.48
CA ASP A 222 17.37 28.78 14.33
C ASP A 222 17.11 28.04 13.02
N SER A 223 16.66 28.75 12.01
CA SER A 223 16.49 28.20 10.67
C SER A 223 17.85 27.68 10.14
N ARG A 224 17.78 26.62 9.31
CA ARG A 224 18.98 26.00 8.69
C ARG A 224 19.94 25.32 9.66
N THR A 225 19.49 24.95 10.84
CA THR A 225 20.27 24.09 11.78
C THR A 225 20.18 22.59 11.46
N GLY A 226 19.45 22.18 10.40
CA GLY A 226 19.33 20.80 10.00
C GLY A 226 18.22 20.00 10.70
N LYS A 227 17.44 20.61 11.60
CA LYS A 227 16.38 19.97 12.39
C LYS A 227 15.46 19.07 11.57
N THR A 228 14.87 19.64 10.50
CA THR A 228 13.89 18.94 9.65
C THR A 228 14.50 17.75 8.96
N MET A 229 15.68 17.91 8.33
CA MET A 229 16.33 16.83 7.61
C MET A 229 16.79 15.72 8.55
N TRP A 230 17.36 16.08 9.71
CA TRP A 230 17.71 15.11 10.75
C TRP A 230 16.48 14.37 11.26
N ALA A 231 15.42 15.06 11.61
CA ALA A 231 14.20 14.42 12.10
C ALA A 231 13.60 13.44 11.07
N ARG A 232 13.73 13.75 9.77
CA ARG A 232 13.14 12.94 8.70
C ARG A 232 14.02 11.79 8.21
N CYS A 233 15.28 11.70 8.63
CA CYS A 233 16.17 10.59 8.25
C CYS A 233 16.17 9.42 9.24
N LEU A 234 15.49 9.53 10.39
CA LEU A 234 15.56 8.55 11.49
C LEU A 234 14.77 7.25 11.20
N GLY A 235 13.83 7.27 10.25
CA GLY A 235 13.02 6.10 9.90
C GLY A 235 11.63 6.44 9.38
N PRO A 236 10.72 5.45 9.27
CA PRO A 236 9.34 5.66 8.83
C PRO A 236 8.58 6.62 9.75
N HIS A 237 8.07 7.71 9.22
CA HIS A 237 7.43 8.76 10.00
C HIS A 237 6.24 9.41 9.31
N ASN A 238 5.36 10.02 10.11
CA ASN A 238 4.39 10.99 9.63
C ASN A 238 5.04 12.38 9.61
N TYR A 239 4.90 13.12 8.53
CA TYR A 239 5.39 14.49 8.41
C TYR A 239 4.24 15.47 8.25
N LEU A 240 4.08 16.36 9.22
CA LEU A 240 3.00 17.33 9.33
C LEU A 240 3.63 18.71 9.43
N CYS A 241 3.56 19.50 8.36
CA CYS A 241 4.20 20.81 8.25
C CYS A 241 3.17 21.92 8.07
N GLY A 242 3.24 22.94 8.89
CA GLY A 242 2.36 24.10 8.86
C GLY A 242 0.91 23.86 9.30
N HIS A 243 0.40 22.63 9.12
CA HIS A 243 -0.94 22.22 9.57
C HIS A 243 -1.02 20.72 9.81
N LEU A 244 -2.05 20.30 10.53
CA LEU A 244 -2.30 18.87 10.78
C LEU A 244 -3.30 18.32 9.77
N ASP A 245 -2.84 17.40 8.93
CA ASP A 245 -3.71 16.54 8.11
C ASP A 245 -3.64 15.11 8.63
N LEU A 246 -4.74 14.65 9.22
CA LEU A 246 -4.89 13.31 9.79
C LEU A 246 -5.69 12.38 8.87
N ASN A 247 -5.82 12.72 7.60
CA ASN A 247 -6.40 11.84 6.62
C ASN A 247 -5.56 10.55 6.51
N PRO A 248 -6.16 9.34 6.47
CA PRO A 248 -5.43 8.09 6.32
C PRO A 248 -4.54 8.00 5.08
N LYS A 249 -4.71 8.89 4.12
CA LYS A 249 -3.81 9.03 2.95
C LYS A 249 -2.46 9.69 3.28
N VAL A 250 -2.41 10.48 4.34
CA VAL A 250 -1.25 11.27 4.76
C VAL A 250 -0.68 10.75 6.07
N TYR A 251 -1.56 10.37 7.00
CA TYR A 251 -1.19 9.92 8.34
C TYR A 251 -1.28 8.39 8.45
N SER A 252 -0.16 7.75 8.79
CA SER A 252 -0.06 6.32 9.03
C SER A 252 -0.03 6.00 10.53
N ASN A 253 -0.89 5.09 10.96
CA ASN A 253 -0.86 4.55 12.32
C ASN A 253 0.35 3.60 12.58
N ASP A 254 1.08 3.22 11.53
CA ASP A 254 2.22 2.30 11.60
C ASP A 254 3.57 3.03 11.56
N ALA A 255 3.56 4.36 11.45
CA ALA A 255 4.76 5.19 11.55
C ALA A 255 5.49 4.97 12.88
N TRP A 256 6.81 5.08 12.88
CA TRP A 256 7.60 4.93 14.09
C TRP A 256 7.51 6.16 14.99
N TYR A 257 7.42 7.34 14.38
CA TYR A 257 7.27 8.63 15.07
C TYR A 257 6.54 9.63 14.17
N ASN A 258 6.12 10.73 14.76
CA ASN A 258 5.58 11.88 14.04
C ASN A 258 6.62 13.00 14.02
N VAL A 259 6.66 13.77 12.94
CA VAL A 259 7.37 15.05 12.85
C VAL A 259 6.32 16.14 12.63
N ILE A 260 6.18 17.04 13.59
CA ILE A 260 5.34 18.24 13.50
C ILE A 260 6.28 19.43 13.33
N ASP A 261 6.25 20.03 12.15
CA ASP A 261 7.19 21.06 11.73
C ASP A 261 6.48 22.36 11.40
N ASP A 262 6.97 23.48 11.95
CA ASP A 262 6.44 24.83 11.73
C ASP A 262 4.93 24.96 12.00
N VAL A 263 4.41 24.31 13.04
CA VAL A 263 3.03 24.46 13.49
C VAL A 263 3.02 25.36 14.73
N ASP A 264 2.37 26.52 14.64
CA ASP A 264 2.18 27.42 15.77
C ASP A 264 1.43 26.70 16.90
N PRO A 265 2.01 26.62 18.11
CA PRO A 265 1.41 25.92 19.25
C PRO A 265 0.03 26.44 19.65
N HIS A 266 -0.30 27.71 19.38
CA HIS A 266 -1.63 28.29 19.63
C HIS A 266 -2.72 27.66 18.76
N TYR A 267 -2.37 27.15 17.59
CA TYR A 267 -3.28 26.53 16.63
C TYR A 267 -3.10 25.01 16.53
N LEU A 268 -2.18 24.43 17.32
CA LEU A 268 -1.94 23.00 17.33
C LEU A 268 -3.14 22.26 17.93
N LYS A 269 -3.97 21.70 17.08
CA LYS A 269 -5.04 20.79 17.50
C LYS A 269 -4.44 19.50 18.06
N HIS A 270 -5.13 18.89 19.01
CA HIS A 270 -4.69 17.62 19.60
C HIS A 270 -3.30 17.71 20.26
N PHE A 271 -2.99 18.87 20.85
CA PHE A 271 -1.71 19.15 21.51
C PHE A 271 -1.31 18.03 22.50
N LYS A 272 -2.26 17.64 23.39
CA LYS A 272 -1.99 16.63 24.40
C LYS A 272 -1.87 15.23 23.82
N GLU A 273 -2.63 14.94 22.77
CA GLU A 273 -2.62 13.65 22.09
C GLU A 273 -1.27 13.41 21.42
N PHE A 274 -0.71 14.40 20.75
CA PHE A 274 0.60 14.31 20.12
C PHE A 274 1.74 14.37 21.13
N MET A 275 1.76 15.38 21.99
CA MET A 275 2.87 15.59 22.95
C MET A 275 2.93 14.48 24.01
N GLY A 276 1.78 13.94 24.40
CA GLY A 276 1.72 12.83 25.36
C GLY A 276 1.70 11.44 24.73
N ALA A 277 1.88 11.34 23.42
CA ALA A 277 1.77 10.08 22.68
C ALA A 277 0.54 9.25 23.11
N GLN A 278 -0.62 9.91 23.20
CA GLN A 278 -1.85 9.26 23.68
C GLN A 278 -2.35 8.22 22.69
N ARG A 279 -3.03 7.19 23.21
CA ARG A 279 -3.57 6.10 22.38
C ARG A 279 -5.08 6.22 22.21
N ASP A 280 -5.55 5.67 21.11
CA ASP A 280 -6.96 5.44 20.79
C ASP A 280 -7.83 6.70 20.94
N TRP A 281 -7.44 7.73 20.18
CA TRP A 281 -8.18 8.96 20.13
C TRP A 281 -8.77 9.24 18.75
N GLN A 282 -9.79 10.07 18.70
CA GLN A 282 -10.53 10.38 17.50
C GLN A 282 -10.24 11.79 17.01
N SER A 283 -9.88 11.91 15.75
CA SER A 283 -9.71 13.20 15.09
C SER A 283 -10.96 13.58 14.31
N ASN A 284 -11.46 14.79 14.52
CA ASN A 284 -12.52 15.37 13.71
C ASN A 284 -11.91 16.11 12.52
N THR A 285 -12.13 15.61 11.31
CA THR A 285 -11.80 16.32 10.09
C THR A 285 -12.90 17.32 9.76
N LYS A 286 -12.52 18.54 9.35
CA LYS A 286 -13.48 19.67 9.14
C LYS A 286 -14.58 19.37 8.12
N TYR A 287 -14.35 18.43 7.19
CA TYR A 287 -15.27 18.04 6.11
C TYR A 287 -15.32 16.54 5.85
N GLY A 288 -14.85 15.72 6.79
CA GLY A 288 -14.78 14.27 6.63
C GLY A 288 -15.38 13.49 7.81
N LYS A 289 -15.41 12.18 7.67
CA LYS A 289 -15.78 11.30 8.79
C LYS A 289 -14.67 11.32 9.84
N PRO A 290 -15.03 11.23 11.14
CA PRO A 290 -14.03 11.07 12.21
C PRO A 290 -13.07 9.90 11.90
N VAL A 291 -11.78 10.13 12.14
CA VAL A 291 -10.73 9.13 11.93
C VAL A 291 -10.22 8.66 13.28
N MET A 292 -10.15 7.35 13.47
CA MET A 292 -9.56 6.75 14.66
C MET A 292 -8.04 6.72 14.52
N ILE A 293 -7.35 7.37 15.45
CA ILE A 293 -5.90 7.38 15.56
C ILE A 293 -5.50 6.39 16.65
N LYS A 294 -4.73 5.37 16.32
CA LYS A 294 -4.20 4.40 17.30
C LYS A 294 -3.24 5.06 18.29
N GLY A 295 -2.52 6.09 17.86
CA GLY A 295 -1.61 6.85 18.70
C GLY A 295 -0.51 5.99 19.34
N GLY A 296 -0.03 6.41 20.51
CA GLY A 296 1.15 5.79 21.15
C GLY A 296 2.43 5.99 20.33
N ILE A 297 2.44 6.99 19.44
CA ILE A 297 3.53 7.32 18.53
C ILE A 297 4.21 8.57 19.09
N PRO A 298 5.53 8.53 19.40
CA PRO A 298 6.26 9.69 19.88
C PRO A 298 6.29 10.76 18.80
N THR A 299 6.35 12.02 19.21
CA THR A 299 6.35 13.16 18.28
C THR A 299 7.61 14.00 18.46
N ILE A 300 8.26 14.33 17.36
CA ILE A 300 9.30 15.35 17.25
C ILE A 300 8.63 16.63 16.82
N PHE A 301 8.60 17.63 17.70
CA PHE A 301 8.16 18.99 17.39
C PHE A 301 9.36 19.82 17.00
N LEU A 302 9.31 20.43 15.82
CA LEU A 302 10.35 21.31 15.32
C LEU A 302 9.84 22.74 15.30
N CYS A 303 10.57 23.64 15.92
CA CYS A 303 10.17 25.04 16.00
C CYS A 303 11.39 25.98 15.97
N ASN A 304 11.12 27.23 15.69
CA ASN A 304 12.08 28.32 15.82
C ASN A 304 11.81 29.11 17.11
N LYS A 305 12.73 29.96 17.51
CA LYS A 305 12.53 30.93 18.61
C LYS A 305 11.45 31.92 18.22
N GLY A 306 10.68 32.42 19.18
CA GLY A 306 9.68 33.49 18.99
C GLY A 306 8.23 33.05 19.27
N PRO A 307 7.34 34.03 19.52
CA PRO A 307 6.02 33.78 20.14
C PRO A 307 5.05 32.97 19.30
N ASN A 308 5.19 32.95 17.97
CA ASN A 308 4.29 32.23 17.07
C ASN A 308 4.87 30.86 16.63
N SER A 309 6.01 30.44 17.17
CA SER A 309 6.70 29.21 16.80
C SER A 309 7.15 28.44 18.02
N SER A 310 7.75 29.10 19.03
CA SER A 310 8.34 28.46 20.20
C SER A 310 7.30 27.78 21.09
N TYR A 311 7.42 26.48 21.27
CA TYR A 311 6.61 25.73 22.24
C TYR A 311 6.98 26.10 23.69
N LYS A 312 8.23 26.53 23.95
CA LYS A 312 8.67 26.98 25.27
C LYS A 312 7.98 28.29 25.64
N GLU A 313 8.04 29.31 24.75
CA GLU A 313 7.39 30.61 24.99
C GLU A 313 5.88 30.44 25.16
N TYR A 314 5.23 29.63 24.32
CA TYR A 314 3.80 29.31 24.46
C TYR A 314 3.47 28.68 25.81
N LEU A 315 4.29 27.76 26.30
CA LEU A 315 4.07 27.14 27.61
C LEU A 315 4.41 28.06 28.78
N ASP A 316 5.23 29.09 28.56
CA ASP A 316 5.58 30.09 29.55
C ASP A 316 4.52 31.20 29.75
N GLU A 317 3.52 31.26 28.87
CA GLU A 317 2.38 32.13 29.08
C GLU A 317 1.63 31.73 30.36
N GLU A 318 1.25 32.73 31.18
CA GLU A 318 0.60 32.52 32.48
C GLU A 318 -0.61 31.61 32.42
N LYS A 319 -1.44 31.75 31.39
CA LYS A 319 -2.62 30.89 31.14
C LYS A 319 -2.27 29.39 30.93
N ASN A 320 -1.05 29.08 30.55
CA ASN A 320 -0.58 27.72 30.20
C ASN A 320 0.20 27.05 31.34
N ALA A 321 0.28 27.62 32.53
CA ALA A 321 1.07 27.08 33.66
C ALA A 321 0.78 25.60 33.98
N ALA A 322 -0.49 25.18 34.00
CA ALA A 322 -0.87 23.81 34.21
C ALA A 322 -0.48 22.89 33.03
N LEU A 323 -0.58 23.39 31.81
CA LEU A 323 -0.18 22.69 30.60
C LEU A 323 1.34 22.49 30.56
N LYS A 324 2.11 23.50 30.96
CA LYS A 324 3.57 23.42 31.08
C LYS A 324 4.00 22.31 32.03
N GLN A 325 3.41 22.26 33.26
CA GLN A 325 3.70 21.19 34.22
C GLN A 325 3.40 19.80 33.68
N TRP A 326 2.38 19.67 32.84
CA TRP A 326 2.04 18.44 32.18
C TRP A 326 3.02 18.13 31.04
N ALA A 327 3.37 19.12 30.21
CA ALA A 327 4.22 18.98 29.04
C ALA A 327 5.63 18.48 29.41
N ILE A 328 6.25 19.05 30.44
CA ILE A 328 7.59 18.65 30.92
C ILE A 328 7.66 17.20 31.43
N LYS A 329 6.53 16.57 31.74
CA LYS A 329 6.44 15.14 32.12
C LYS A 329 6.25 14.23 30.90
N ASN A 330 5.92 14.77 29.74
CA ASN A 330 5.54 14.02 28.54
C ASN A 330 6.46 14.29 27.35
N ALA A 331 7.32 15.30 27.43
CA ALA A 331 8.25 15.64 26.38
C ALA A 331 9.58 16.18 26.95
N VAL A 332 10.65 15.91 26.21
CA VAL A 332 11.98 16.52 26.40
C VAL A 332 12.03 17.82 25.59
N PHE A 333 12.67 18.86 26.12
CA PHE A 333 12.82 20.15 25.44
C PHE A 333 14.29 20.44 25.23
N ILE A 334 14.72 20.53 23.97
CA ILE A 334 16.11 20.81 23.57
C ILE A 334 16.15 22.12 22.78
N THR A 335 17.14 22.96 23.07
CA THR A 335 17.45 24.12 22.26
C THR A 335 18.76 23.91 21.55
N LEU A 336 18.77 24.02 20.23
CA LEU A 336 19.96 23.96 19.42
C LEU A 336 20.54 25.36 19.27
N GLU A 337 21.78 25.52 19.69
CA GLU A 337 22.52 26.76 19.49
C GLU A 337 23.35 26.73 18.20
N GLU A 338 23.70 25.52 17.71
CA GLU A 338 24.48 25.30 16.50
C GLU A 338 23.81 24.29 15.55
N PRO A 339 24.19 24.29 14.26
CA PRO A 339 23.74 23.28 13.31
C PRO A 339 24.14 21.85 13.72
N LEU A 340 23.29 20.89 13.39
CA LEU A 340 23.52 19.43 13.63
C LEU A 340 24.59 18.84 12.71
N TYR A 341 25.24 19.64 11.86
CA TYR A 341 26.24 19.21 10.87
C TYR A 341 27.37 20.24 10.78
N SER A 342 28.58 19.79 10.43
CA SER A 342 29.79 20.61 10.45
C SER A 342 30.12 21.37 9.16
N GLY A 343 29.53 21.04 8.01
CA GLY A 343 29.82 21.70 6.74
C GLY A 343 28.75 21.53 5.64
N ARG A 344 28.76 22.39 4.61
CA ARG A 344 27.83 22.33 3.49
C ARG A 344 28.09 21.12 2.57
N GLU A 345 29.30 20.59 2.53
CA GLU A 345 29.71 19.50 1.65
C GLU A 345 29.06 18.14 2.01
N ASN A 346 28.65 17.98 3.29
CA ASN A 346 28.01 16.74 3.75
C ASN A 346 26.50 16.68 3.48
N ILE A 347 25.91 17.70 2.85
CA ILE A 347 24.47 17.85 2.66
C ILE A 347 24.09 17.84 1.15
N ALA A 348 25.01 17.57 0.26
CA ALA A 348 24.68 17.38 -1.16
C ALA A 348 23.96 16.02 -1.33
N PRO A 349 22.82 15.99 -2.05
CA PRO A 349 22.23 14.71 -2.46
C PRO A 349 23.26 13.94 -3.30
N PRO A 350 23.24 12.60 -3.29
CA PRO A 350 24.04 11.81 -4.20
C PRO A 350 23.76 12.23 -5.64
N GLU A 351 24.81 12.48 -6.41
CA GLU A 351 24.68 12.74 -7.84
C GLU A 351 23.99 11.54 -8.47
N GLU A 352 22.88 11.76 -9.19
CA GLU A 352 22.27 10.76 -10.04
C GLU A 352 23.32 10.42 -11.11
N GLU A 353 23.85 9.19 -11.10
CA GLU A 353 24.67 8.68 -12.19
C GLU A 353 23.79 8.68 -13.46
N GLU A 354 23.98 9.67 -14.32
CA GLU A 354 23.46 9.65 -15.69
C GLU A 354 24.08 8.45 -16.41
N GLU A 355 23.32 7.36 -16.54
CA GLU A 355 23.63 6.29 -17.48
C GLU A 355 23.65 6.87 -18.90
N HIS A 356 24.84 7.28 -19.32
CA HIS A 356 25.11 7.51 -20.74
C HIS A 356 25.00 6.17 -21.48
N SER A 357 23.83 5.89 -22.02
CA SER A 357 23.66 4.93 -23.10
C SER A 357 24.42 5.43 -24.31
N GLN A 358 25.64 4.93 -24.50
CA GLN A 358 26.35 5.04 -25.78
C GLN A 358 25.61 4.17 -26.79
N GLU A 359 24.78 4.78 -27.62
CA GLU A 359 24.42 4.21 -28.91
C GLU A 359 25.68 4.21 -29.78
N ALA A 360 26.20 3.02 -30.03
CA ALA A 360 27.21 2.79 -31.02
C ALA A 360 26.54 2.67 -32.41
N SER A 361 27.06 3.42 -33.34
CA SER A 361 26.78 3.50 -34.76
C SER A 361 26.81 2.18 -35.53
#